data_0f4ea11b9579d24368f9b592a3b94f6f
#
_entry.id   0f4ea11b9579d24368f9b592a3b94f6f
#
_cell.length_a   1.000
_cell.length_b   1.000
_cell.length_c   1.000
_cell.angle_alpha   90.00
_cell.angle_beta   90.00
_cell.angle_gamma   90.00
#
_symmetry.space_group_name_H-M   'P 1'
#
loop_
_entity.id
_entity.type
_entity.pdbx_description
1 polymer ?
#
loop_
_entity_poly.entity_id
_entity_poly.type
_entity_poly.pdbx_seq_one_letter_code
_entity_poly.pdbx_strand_id
1 'polypeptide(L)'
;MKKKVLIVDNGFKEKKPFIIYSFENNIRISVKTIYNFHNKRSYNLLEKIFLKLRQPIDSSGFNKRIIKAVINFKPDLILIIKGNNIFPKTLKIIKSKLKDVVINSWTADNMIKKHNSSKYFEDSICLYDSHFTTKSNIVESLIDMGAKKVVFLKKAYSKFHHYPEKYDIEYDFNVLFIGSAEQERYESMKYIANHGISVNIFGNLWEKNYPPIDNLNIHRKELIGESYRKAISSSKITLCFLRKINDDLQTSRTMEIPACRGLMIAERTYEHLELFKEDKEAIFFDSNKELLDKVIYYLKNPNLAEKIRNAGYNRAISSGYSFDEMTKTILKEIN
;
A
#
# COMPACT_ATOMS: atom_id res chain seq x y z
N MET A 1 -31.41 8.94 4.07
CA MET A 1 -30.57 9.35 2.94
C MET A 1 -29.24 8.60 2.96
N LYS A 2 -28.60 8.32 1.81
CA LYS A 2 -27.25 7.77 1.80
C LYS A 2 -26.26 8.79 2.33
N LYS A 3 -25.32 8.38 3.18
CA LYS A 3 -24.18 9.22 3.60
C LYS A 3 -23.33 9.60 2.39
N LYS A 4 -22.86 10.83 2.34
CA LYS A 4 -22.06 11.37 1.24
C LYS A 4 -20.59 11.43 1.62
N VAL A 5 -19.74 10.79 0.82
CA VAL A 5 -18.29 10.74 1.04
C VAL A 5 -17.58 11.44 -0.11
N LEU A 6 -16.79 12.45 0.21
CA LEU A 6 -15.88 13.08 -0.74
C LEU A 6 -14.47 12.54 -0.52
N ILE A 7 -13.94 11.86 -1.51
CA ILE A 7 -12.54 11.40 -1.49
C ILE A 7 -11.67 12.41 -2.22
N VAL A 8 -10.59 12.82 -1.58
CA VAL A 8 -9.62 13.76 -2.14
C VAL A 8 -8.29 13.02 -2.26
N ASP A 9 -7.93 12.68 -3.50
CA ASP A 9 -6.69 11.97 -3.78
C ASP A 9 -5.63 12.94 -4.32
N ASN A 10 -4.50 12.99 -3.62
CA ASN A 10 -3.34 13.79 -4.00
C ASN A 10 -2.60 13.27 -5.24
N GLY A 11 -2.96 12.12 -5.74
CA GLY A 11 -2.34 11.43 -6.86
C GLY A 11 -2.98 11.71 -8.22
N PHE A 12 -2.81 10.74 -9.12
CA PHE A 12 -3.30 10.77 -10.48
C PHE A 12 -4.47 9.80 -10.64
N LYS A 13 -5.49 10.20 -11.39
CA LYS A 13 -6.67 9.36 -11.65
C LYS A 13 -6.30 8.02 -12.29
N GLU A 14 -5.29 7.99 -13.16
CA GLU A 14 -4.80 6.76 -13.81
C GLU A 14 -4.24 5.71 -12.83
N LYS A 15 -3.71 6.16 -11.68
CA LYS A 15 -3.19 5.28 -10.62
C LYS A 15 -4.06 5.38 -9.36
N LYS A 16 -5.36 5.16 -9.55
CA LYS A 16 -6.34 5.20 -8.46
C LYS A 16 -6.00 4.20 -7.36
N PRO A 17 -5.83 4.63 -6.08
CA PRO A 17 -5.62 3.73 -4.95
C PRO A 17 -6.76 2.73 -4.77
N PHE A 18 -6.45 1.49 -4.41
CA PHE A 18 -7.44 0.42 -4.27
C PHE A 18 -8.53 0.71 -3.23
N ILE A 19 -8.24 1.48 -2.20
CA ILE A 19 -9.24 1.91 -1.22
C ILE A 19 -10.41 2.68 -1.86
N ILE A 20 -10.15 3.47 -2.91
CA ILE A 20 -11.19 4.22 -3.61
C ILE A 20 -12.20 3.28 -4.28
N TYR A 21 -11.73 2.17 -4.86
CA TYR A 21 -12.64 1.14 -5.43
C TYR A 21 -13.60 0.59 -4.38
N SER A 22 -13.13 0.37 -3.16
CA SER A 22 -13.99 -0.14 -2.08
C SER A 22 -15.04 0.88 -1.66
N PHE A 23 -14.71 2.17 -1.59
CA PHE A 23 -15.69 3.22 -1.35
C PHE A 23 -16.70 3.33 -2.49
N GLU A 24 -16.26 3.38 -3.75
CA GLU A 24 -17.11 3.54 -4.92
C GLU A 24 -18.07 2.36 -5.13
N ASN A 25 -17.67 1.14 -4.75
CA ASN A 25 -18.52 -0.05 -4.83
C ASN A 25 -19.44 -0.24 -3.61
N ASN A 26 -19.39 0.65 -2.61
CA ASN A 26 -20.26 0.57 -1.44
C ASN A 26 -21.63 1.19 -1.73
N ILE A 27 -22.63 0.35 -1.93
CA ILE A 27 -24.01 0.77 -2.28
C ILE A 27 -24.72 1.60 -1.22
N ARG A 28 -24.21 1.63 0.04
CA ARG A 28 -24.82 2.34 1.17
C ARG A 28 -24.46 3.82 1.23
N ILE A 29 -23.48 4.25 0.46
CA ILE A 29 -22.99 5.63 0.42
C ILE A 29 -23.04 6.23 -0.97
N SER A 30 -22.98 7.56 -1.05
CA SER A 30 -22.78 8.31 -2.29
C SER A 30 -21.37 8.86 -2.31
N VAL A 31 -20.56 8.45 -3.27
CA VAL A 31 -19.14 8.81 -3.34
C VAL A 31 -18.86 9.78 -4.47
N LYS A 32 -18.04 10.78 -4.20
CA LYS A 32 -17.42 11.65 -5.20
C LYS A 32 -15.92 11.68 -4.97
N THR A 33 -15.12 11.50 -6.02
CA THR A 33 -13.65 11.53 -5.94
C THR A 33 -13.10 12.73 -6.70
N ILE A 34 -12.12 13.42 -6.11
CA ILE A 34 -11.36 14.50 -6.73
C ILE A 34 -9.89 14.12 -6.73
N TYR A 35 -9.28 14.14 -7.91
CA TYR A 35 -7.86 13.89 -8.09
C TYR A 35 -7.11 15.21 -8.26
N ASN A 36 -5.86 15.27 -7.79
CA ASN A 36 -5.01 16.44 -8.03
C ASN A 36 -4.77 16.61 -9.52
N PHE A 37 -4.40 15.52 -10.21
CA PHE A 37 -4.21 15.50 -11.67
C PHE A 37 -5.04 14.37 -12.30
N HIS A 38 -5.42 14.53 -13.57
CA HIS A 38 -6.05 13.44 -14.33
C HIS A 38 -4.99 12.42 -14.77
N ASN A 39 -3.88 12.88 -15.34
CA ASN A 39 -2.83 12.05 -15.92
C ASN A 39 -1.48 12.35 -15.26
N LYS A 40 -0.58 11.38 -15.29
CA LYS A 40 0.81 11.57 -14.84
C LYS A 40 1.46 12.67 -15.67
N ARG A 41 2.15 13.61 -15.01
CA ARG A 41 2.87 14.70 -15.65
C ARG A 41 4.26 14.88 -15.07
N SER A 42 5.14 15.54 -15.81
CA SER A 42 6.42 16.04 -15.30
C SER A 42 6.20 17.40 -14.58
N TYR A 43 6.93 17.60 -13.49
CA TYR A 43 6.98 18.88 -12.80
C TYR A 43 7.96 19.83 -13.51
N ASN A 44 7.60 21.10 -13.63
CA ASN A 44 8.52 22.15 -14.09
C ASN A 44 9.59 22.47 -13.02
N LEU A 45 10.56 23.32 -13.35
CA LEU A 45 11.68 23.62 -12.45
C LEU A 45 11.22 24.23 -11.13
N LEU A 46 10.30 25.19 -11.16
CA LEU A 46 9.76 25.83 -9.95
C LEU A 46 9.04 24.84 -9.07
N GLU A 47 8.17 24.00 -9.64
CA GLU A 47 7.48 22.96 -8.89
C GLU A 47 8.46 21.99 -8.23
N LYS A 48 9.56 21.60 -8.93
CA LYS A 48 10.61 20.75 -8.35
C LYS A 48 11.33 21.40 -7.18
N ILE A 49 11.61 22.72 -7.26
CA ILE A 49 12.21 23.48 -6.15
C ILE A 49 11.27 23.47 -4.95
N PHE A 50 10.01 23.83 -5.13
CA PHE A 50 9.04 23.87 -4.04
C PHE A 50 8.73 22.48 -3.45
N LEU A 51 8.78 21.43 -4.25
CA LEU A 51 8.72 20.05 -3.75
C LEU A 51 9.91 19.72 -2.84
N LYS A 52 11.14 20.14 -3.22
CA LYS A 52 12.33 20.00 -2.35
C LYS A 52 12.20 20.79 -1.05
N LEU A 53 11.57 21.97 -1.09
CA LEU A 53 11.25 22.77 0.09
C LEU A 53 10.08 22.20 0.90
N ARG A 54 9.45 21.10 0.44
CA ARG A 54 8.30 20.46 1.06
C ARG A 54 7.05 21.37 1.12
N GLN A 55 6.95 22.33 0.21
CA GLN A 55 5.83 23.26 0.04
C GLN A 55 5.34 23.21 -1.42
N PRO A 56 4.69 22.12 -1.87
CA PRO A 56 4.31 21.96 -3.26
C PRO A 56 3.36 23.06 -3.71
N ILE A 57 3.56 23.56 -4.95
CA ILE A 57 2.72 24.57 -5.55
C ILE A 57 1.40 23.92 -6.03
N ASP A 58 0.27 24.60 -5.78
CA ASP A 58 -1.04 24.20 -6.33
C ASP A 58 -1.24 24.75 -7.74
N SER A 59 -0.47 24.26 -8.71
CA SER A 59 -0.55 24.65 -10.12
C SER A 59 -1.84 24.21 -10.83
N SER A 60 -2.54 23.24 -10.25
CA SER A 60 -3.81 22.71 -10.82
C SER A 60 -5.06 23.39 -10.27
N GLY A 61 -4.92 24.30 -9.31
CA GLY A 61 -6.06 24.87 -8.57
C GLY A 61 -6.81 23.82 -7.74
N PHE A 62 -6.11 22.79 -7.30
CA PHE A 62 -6.68 21.63 -6.59
C PHE A 62 -7.44 22.02 -5.34
N ASN A 63 -6.86 22.88 -4.50
CA ASN A 63 -7.50 23.37 -3.28
C ASN A 63 -8.82 24.13 -3.57
N LYS A 64 -8.86 24.93 -4.64
CA LYS A 64 -10.06 25.66 -5.08
C LYS A 64 -11.15 24.68 -5.56
N ARG A 65 -10.74 23.63 -6.32
CA ARG A 65 -11.65 22.58 -6.78
C ARG A 65 -12.24 21.77 -5.62
N ILE A 66 -11.46 21.50 -4.57
CA ILE A 66 -11.94 20.83 -3.35
C ILE A 66 -13.02 21.67 -2.67
N ILE A 67 -12.76 22.95 -2.40
CA ILE A 67 -13.74 23.84 -1.76
C ILE A 67 -15.05 23.90 -2.58
N LYS A 68 -14.96 24.07 -3.91
CA LYS A 68 -16.13 24.08 -4.80
C LYS A 68 -16.91 22.78 -4.72
N ALA A 69 -16.21 21.65 -4.69
CA ALA A 69 -16.85 20.33 -4.62
C ALA A 69 -17.55 20.11 -3.26
N VAL A 70 -16.93 20.54 -2.17
CA VAL A 70 -17.51 20.46 -0.82
C VAL A 70 -18.82 21.26 -0.75
N ILE A 71 -18.83 22.51 -1.25
CA ILE A 71 -20.02 23.38 -1.25
C ILE A 71 -21.16 22.74 -2.07
N ASN A 72 -20.85 22.18 -3.25
CA ASN A 72 -21.87 21.63 -4.16
C ASN A 72 -22.36 20.25 -3.71
N PHE A 73 -21.47 19.40 -3.21
CA PHE A 73 -21.79 18.01 -2.86
C PHE A 73 -22.31 17.87 -1.42
N LYS A 74 -21.89 18.76 -0.52
CA LYS A 74 -22.21 18.75 0.92
C LYS A 74 -21.96 17.37 1.54
N PRO A 75 -20.68 16.92 1.59
CA PRO A 75 -20.34 15.61 2.14
C PRO A 75 -20.52 15.55 3.65
N ASP A 76 -20.85 14.36 4.17
CA ASP A 76 -20.80 14.05 5.59
C ASP A 76 -19.35 13.74 6.02
N LEU A 77 -18.57 13.11 5.13
CA LEU A 77 -17.16 12.76 5.32
C LEU A 77 -16.31 13.25 4.14
N ILE A 78 -15.17 13.83 4.46
CA ILE A 78 -14.09 14.07 3.51
C ILE A 78 -12.91 13.18 3.90
N LEU A 79 -12.54 12.24 3.03
CA LEU A 79 -11.35 11.41 3.21
C LEU A 79 -10.23 11.94 2.32
N ILE A 80 -9.16 12.44 2.94
CA ILE A 80 -8.00 12.98 2.25
C ILE A 80 -6.89 11.93 2.22
N ILE A 81 -6.54 11.48 1.02
CA ILE A 81 -5.45 10.53 0.81
C ILE A 81 -4.13 11.29 0.70
N LYS A 82 -3.21 10.99 1.62
CA LYS A 82 -1.86 11.54 1.72
C LYS A 82 -1.74 13.05 2.05
N GLY A 83 -2.61 13.89 1.58
CA GLY A 83 -2.77 15.30 2.00
C GLY A 83 -1.62 16.29 1.75
N ASN A 84 -0.53 15.92 1.07
CA ASN A 84 0.67 16.76 0.90
C ASN A 84 0.44 18.10 0.18
N ASN A 85 -0.57 18.18 -0.70
CA ASN A 85 -0.90 19.38 -1.47
C ASN A 85 -2.16 20.09 -0.94
N ILE A 86 -2.61 19.74 0.26
CA ILE A 86 -3.77 20.37 0.88
C ILE A 86 -3.30 21.48 1.81
N PHE A 87 -3.71 22.72 1.51
CA PHE A 87 -3.34 23.84 2.34
C PHE A 87 -4.12 23.85 3.66
N PRO A 88 -3.51 24.16 4.81
CA PRO A 88 -4.23 24.33 6.08
C PRO A 88 -5.42 25.28 5.97
N LYS A 89 -5.28 26.37 5.21
CA LYS A 89 -6.34 27.33 4.94
C LYS A 89 -7.56 26.66 4.25
N THR A 90 -7.33 25.68 3.38
CA THR A 90 -8.41 24.95 2.70
C THR A 90 -9.28 24.20 3.69
N LEU A 91 -8.67 23.48 4.64
CA LEU A 91 -9.39 22.75 5.68
C LEU A 91 -10.18 23.71 6.60
N LYS A 92 -9.56 24.82 6.99
CA LYS A 92 -10.25 25.86 7.79
C LYS A 92 -11.47 26.44 7.07
N ILE A 93 -11.35 26.75 5.78
CA ILE A 93 -12.48 27.22 4.97
C ILE A 93 -13.58 26.16 4.88
N ILE A 94 -13.24 24.90 4.67
CA ILE A 94 -14.22 23.79 4.63
C ILE A 94 -15.00 23.72 5.94
N LYS A 95 -14.31 23.67 7.09
CA LYS A 95 -14.94 23.64 8.42
C LYS A 95 -15.80 24.86 8.70
N SER A 96 -15.43 26.06 8.21
CA SER A 96 -16.27 27.25 8.35
C SER A 96 -17.56 27.21 7.54
N LYS A 97 -17.56 26.50 6.39
CA LYS A 97 -18.72 26.38 5.49
C LYS A 97 -19.65 25.22 5.85
N LEU A 98 -19.07 24.11 6.36
CA LEU A 98 -19.79 22.92 6.78
C LEU A 98 -19.29 22.53 8.18
N LYS A 99 -19.95 23.01 9.23
CA LYS A 99 -19.51 22.83 10.63
C LYS A 99 -19.44 21.35 11.05
N ASP A 100 -20.40 20.55 10.58
CA ASP A 100 -20.56 19.14 11.00
C ASP A 100 -19.82 18.15 10.08
N VAL A 101 -19.11 18.61 9.05
CA VAL A 101 -18.36 17.71 8.17
C VAL A 101 -17.18 17.08 8.91
N VAL A 102 -17.07 15.77 8.84
CA VAL A 102 -15.90 15.03 9.32
C VAL A 102 -14.79 15.09 8.27
N ILE A 103 -13.58 15.47 8.66
CA ILE A 103 -12.41 15.51 7.77
C ILE A 103 -11.35 14.56 8.28
N ASN A 104 -11.13 13.47 7.58
CA ASN A 104 -10.15 12.46 7.95
C ASN A 104 -9.00 12.40 6.94
N SER A 105 -7.79 12.12 7.42
CA SER A 105 -6.67 11.74 6.56
C SER A 105 -6.51 10.22 6.54
N TRP A 106 -6.06 9.69 5.40
CA TRP A 106 -5.62 8.31 5.26
C TRP A 106 -4.28 8.24 4.54
N THR A 107 -3.35 7.47 5.08
CA THR A 107 -2.04 7.28 4.46
C THR A 107 -1.49 5.87 4.68
N ALA A 108 -0.82 5.35 3.65
CA ALA A 108 -0.10 4.09 3.68
C ALA A 108 1.42 4.27 3.91
N ASP A 109 1.90 5.52 3.85
CA ASP A 109 3.31 5.88 3.99
C ASP A 109 3.64 6.39 5.41
N ASN A 110 4.91 6.32 5.79
CA ASN A 110 5.42 6.95 7.00
C ASN A 110 5.49 8.47 6.81
N MET A 111 4.44 9.18 7.24
CA MET A 111 4.30 10.63 7.08
C MET A 111 5.17 11.45 8.04
N ILE A 112 5.88 10.82 8.96
CA ILE A 112 6.89 11.50 9.80
C ILE A 112 8.19 11.68 9.02
N LYS A 113 8.48 10.81 8.07
CA LYS A 113 9.64 10.94 7.18
C LYS A 113 9.47 12.14 6.23
N LYS A 114 10.44 13.05 6.22
CA LYS A 114 10.41 14.28 5.40
C LYS A 114 10.17 14.05 3.91
N HIS A 115 10.68 12.95 3.36
CA HIS A 115 10.48 12.61 1.95
C HIS A 115 9.06 12.15 1.61
N ASN A 116 8.26 11.74 2.59
CA ASN A 116 6.87 11.31 2.42
C ASN A 116 5.88 12.45 2.70
N SER A 117 6.25 13.47 3.48
CA SER A 117 5.36 14.52 3.95
C SER A 117 5.72 15.90 3.39
N SER A 118 4.82 16.85 3.54
CA SER A 118 5.01 18.27 3.27
C SER A 118 4.79 19.10 4.53
N LYS A 119 5.25 20.36 4.51
CA LYS A 119 4.92 21.32 5.58
C LYS A 119 3.41 21.54 5.70
N TYR A 120 2.68 21.55 4.57
CA TYR A 120 1.23 21.67 4.60
C TYR A 120 0.53 20.51 5.30
N PHE A 121 1.03 19.27 5.12
CA PHE A 121 0.52 18.13 5.88
C PHE A 121 0.80 18.30 7.37
N GLU A 122 2.04 18.66 7.75
CA GLU A 122 2.44 18.85 9.13
C GLU A 122 1.59 19.94 9.82
N ASP A 123 1.43 21.10 9.17
CA ASP A 123 0.62 22.23 9.67
C ASP A 123 -0.89 21.91 9.72
N SER A 124 -1.32 20.85 9.06
CA SER A 124 -2.72 20.42 9.00
C SER A 124 -3.07 19.31 9.96
N ILE A 125 -2.11 18.69 10.63
CA ILE A 125 -2.35 17.49 11.47
C ILE A 125 -3.46 17.74 12.49
N CYS A 126 -3.43 18.86 13.21
CA CYS A 126 -4.45 19.22 14.21
C CYS A 126 -5.83 19.61 13.62
N LEU A 127 -5.93 19.80 12.29
CA LEU A 127 -7.16 20.20 11.61
C LEU A 127 -8.02 19.00 11.16
N TYR A 128 -7.45 17.82 11.11
CA TYR A 128 -8.18 16.59 10.83
C TYR A 128 -8.91 16.10 12.10
N ASP A 129 -10.07 15.47 11.90
CA ASP A 129 -10.82 14.86 12.99
C ASP A 129 -10.20 13.50 13.38
N SER A 130 -9.75 12.72 12.37
CA SER A 130 -8.99 11.49 12.59
C SER A 130 -7.91 11.29 11.53
N HIS A 131 -6.81 10.69 11.94
CA HIS A 131 -5.75 10.20 11.07
C HIS A 131 -5.79 8.68 11.00
N PHE A 132 -6.01 8.13 9.82
CA PHE A 132 -5.90 6.71 9.54
C PHE A 132 -4.53 6.41 8.94
N THR A 133 -3.77 5.55 9.58
CA THR A 133 -2.43 5.15 9.10
C THR A 133 -2.29 3.64 9.09
N THR A 134 -1.51 3.12 8.12
CA THR A 134 -1.11 1.71 8.11
C THR A 134 0.29 1.50 8.69
N LYS A 135 0.73 2.43 9.55
CA LYS A 135 2.02 2.44 10.23
C LYS A 135 1.80 2.53 11.73
N SER A 136 1.95 1.40 12.44
CA SER A 136 1.81 1.38 13.90
C SER A 136 2.88 2.24 14.58
N ASN A 137 4.08 2.23 14.04
CA ASN A 137 5.26 2.91 14.59
C ASN A 137 5.27 4.45 14.46
N ILE A 138 4.21 5.06 13.87
CA ILE A 138 4.09 6.53 13.83
C ILE A 138 2.88 7.07 14.59
N VAL A 139 2.11 6.21 15.23
CA VAL A 139 0.87 6.60 15.93
C VAL A 139 1.17 7.63 17.01
N GLU A 140 2.10 7.34 17.90
CA GLU A 140 2.50 8.26 18.98
C GLU A 140 3.06 9.58 18.42
N SER A 141 3.94 9.51 17.42
CA SER A 141 4.49 10.72 16.79
C SER A 141 3.42 11.61 16.17
N LEU A 142 2.36 11.06 15.57
CA LEU A 142 1.25 11.87 15.05
C LEU A 142 0.44 12.53 16.19
N ILE A 143 0.27 11.85 17.32
CA ILE A 143 -0.38 12.41 18.51
C ILE A 143 0.48 13.56 19.07
N ASP A 144 1.79 13.37 19.20
CA ASP A 144 2.74 14.41 19.68
C ASP A 144 2.75 15.63 18.74
N MET A 145 2.53 15.44 17.45
CA MET A 145 2.38 16.52 16.47
C MET A 145 1.00 17.20 16.51
N GLY A 146 0.12 16.81 17.43
CA GLY A 146 -1.18 17.44 17.65
C GLY A 146 -2.36 16.78 16.94
N ALA A 147 -2.25 15.53 16.49
CA ALA A 147 -3.39 14.79 15.97
C ALA A 147 -4.42 14.54 17.06
N LYS A 148 -5.71 14.85 16.80
CA LYS A 148 -6.81 14.64 17.74
C LYS A 148 -7.08 13.16 17.99
N LYS A 149 -7.00 12.36 16.95
CA LYS A 149 -7.24 10.92 16.96
C LYS A 149 -6.39 10.26 15.88
N VAL A 150 -5.72 9.18 16.22
CA VAL A 150 -4.98 8.35 15.27
C VAL A 150 -5.50 6.92 15.34
N VAL A 151 -5.81 6.34 14.19
CA VAL A 151 -6.30 4.97 14.08
C VAL A 151 -5.33 4.17 13.21
N PHE A 152 -4.70 3.17 13.81
CA PHE A 152 -3.89 2.22 13.06
C PHE A 152 -4.80 1.24 12.33
N LEU A 153 -4.54 1.07 11.05
CA LEU A 153 -5.21 0.10 10.17
C LEU A 153 -4.16 -0.87 9.60
N LYS A 154 -4.51 -2.14 9.57
CA LYS A 154 -3.69 -3.14 8.86
C LYS A 154 -3.64 -2.80 7.37
N LYS A 155 -2.57 -3.20 6.66
CA LYS A 155 -2.57 -3.18 5.19
C LYS A 155 -3.74 -4.03 4.68
N ALA A 156 -4.14 -3.79 3.44
CA ALA A 156 -5.30 -4.46 2.89
C ALA A 156 -5.07 -4.89 1.44
N TYR A 157 -5.78 -5.94 1.04
CA TYR A 157 -5.91 -6.34 -0.36
C TYR A 157 -7.24 -5.85 -0.95
N SER A 158 -7.31 -5.75 -2.27
CA SER A 158 -8.54 -5.44 -2.98
C SER A 158 -9.19 -6.72 -3.49
N LYS A 159 -10.41 -7.01 -3.08
CA LYS A 159 -11.18 -8.18 -3.58
C LYS A 159 -11.40 -8.15 -5.09
N PHE A 160 -11.40 -6.95 -5.70
CA PHE A 160 -11.59 -6.76 -7.14
C PHE A 160 -10.32 -7.00 -7.96
N HIS A 161 -9.14 -6.97 -7.30
CA HIS A 161 -7.84 -6.98 -7.97
C HIS A 161 -6.90 -8.08 -7.48
N HIS A 162 -7.15 -8.67 -6.29
CA HIS A 162 -6.30 -9.68 -5.70
C HIS A 162 -7.15 -10.89 -5.33
N TYR A 163 -7.11 -11.90 -6.18
CA TYR A 163 -7.80 -13.19 -6.05
C TYR A 163 -7.00 -14.26 -6.79
N PRO A 164 -7.21 -15.54 -6.47
CA PRO A 164 -6.48 -16.63 -7.12
C PRO A 164 -6.80 -16.72 -8.61
N GLU A 165 -5.80 -17.00 -9.41
CA GLU A 165 -5.93 -17.33 -10.84
C GLU A 165 -5.66 -18.83 -11.08
N LYS A 166 -6.06 -19.32 -12.24
CA LYS A 166 -5.68 -20.66 -12.69
C LYS A 166 -4.17 -20.71 -12.92
N TYR A 167 -3.59 -21.88 -12.68
CA TYR A 167 -2.17 -22.13 -12.96
C TYR A 167 -1.84 -21.79 -14.41
N ASP A 168 -0.74 -21.08 -14.59
CA ASP A 168 -0.20 -20.66 -15.87
C ASP A 168 1.28 -21.02 -15.93
N ILE A 169 1.66 -21.89 -16.87
CA ILE A 169 3.00 -22.42 -17.02
C ILE A 169 4.06 -21.31 -17.28
N GLU A 170 3.65 -20.18 -17.87
CA GLU A 170 4.55 -19.04 -18.09
C GLU A 170 5.06 -18.44 -16.78
N TYR A 171 4.36 -18.67 -15.69
CA TYR A 171 4.66 -18.15 -14.35
C TYR A 171 5.01 -19.26 -13.34
N ASP A 172 5.36 -20.47 -13.78
CA ASP A 172 5.84 -21.55 -12.90
C ASP A 172 7.25 -21.28 -12.39
N PHE A 173 7.42 -20.22 -11.62
CA PHE A 173 8.70 -19.83 -11.06
C PHE A 173 8.98 -20.55 -9.74
N ASN A 174 10.24 -20.96 -9.51
CA ASN A 174 10.65 -21.49 -8.20
C ASN A 174 10.52 -20.40 -7.13
N VAL A 175 11.08 -19.22 -7.40
CA VAL A 175 11.01 -18.05 -6.51
C VAL A 175 10.64 -16.83 -7.32
N LEU A 176 9.61 -16.12 -6.89
CA LEU A 176 9.11 -14.87 -7.47
C LEU A 176 9.32 -13.72 -6.50
N PHE A 177 9.75 -12.57 -7.02
CA PHE A 177 9.66 -11.29 -6.35
C PHE A 177 9.02 -10.24 -7.27
N ILE A 178 8.03 -9.50 -6.75
CA ILE A 178 7.41 -8.38 -7.46
C ILE A 178 7.54 -7.12 -6.63
N GLY A 179 8.41 -6.19 -7.04
CA GLY A 179 8.62 -4.94 -6.30
C GLY A 179 9.74 -4.09 -6.89
N SER A 180 9.86 -2.85 -6.40
CA SER A 180 10.93 -1.95 -6.79
C SER A 180 12.28 -2.42 -6.24
N ALA A 181 13.35 -2.05 -6.96
CA ALA A 181 14.71 -2.36 -6.55
C ALA A 181 15.10 -1.63 -5.27
N GLU A 182 15.73 -2.36 -4.37
CA GLU A 182 16.48 -1.88 -3.20
C GLU A 182 17.69 -2.80 -3.00
N GLN A 183 18.83 -2.26 -2.54
CA GLN A 183 20.08 -3.01 -2.47
C GLN A 183 19.97 -4.27 -1.60
N GLU A 184 19.36 -4.16 -0.43
CA GLU A 184 19.21 -5.30 0.48
C GLU A 184 18.36 -6.43 -0.12
N ARG A 185 17.31 -6.07 -0.87
CA ARG A 185 16.48 -7.06 -1.59
C ARG A 185 17.28 -7.79 -2.66
N TYR A 186 18.09 -7.02 -3.41
CA TYR A 186 18.96 -7.61 -4.42
C TYR A 186 19.95 -8.60 -3.80
N GLU A 187 20.64 -8.23 -2.72
CA GLU A 187 21.60 -9.09 -2.06
C GLU A 187 20.96 -10.37 -1.52
N SER A 188 19.74 -10.29 -0.95
CA SER A 188 19.02 -11.46 -0.50
C SER A 188 18.64 -12.41 -1.63
N MET A 189 18.15 -11.88 -2.75
CA MET A 189 17.79 -12.68 -3.92
C MET A 189 19.03 -13.23 -4.65
N LYS A 190 20.11 -12.47 -4.73
CA LYS A 190 21.42 -12.89 -5.22
C LYS A 190 21.98 -14.04 -4.37
N TYR A 191 21.80 -13.98 -3.05
CA TYR A 191 22.23 -15.05 -2.17
C TYR A 191 21.50 -16.38 -2.50
N ILE A 192 20.20 -16.35 -2.76
CA ILE A 192 19.43 -17.53 -3.21
C ILE A 192 19.94 -18.02 -4.56
N ALA A 193 20.12 -17.11 -5.54
CA ALA A 193 20.53 -17.43 -6.91
C ALA A 193 21.92 -18.09 -6.94
N ASN A 194 22.88 -17.61 -6.14
CA ASN A 194 24.22 -18.16 -6.01
C ASN A 194 24.24 -19.62 -5.47
N HIS A 195 23.14 -20.08 -4.87
CA HIS A 195 22.96 -21.46 -4.45
C HIS A 195 22.16 -22.31 -5.45
N GLY A 196 22.10 -21.86 -6.73
CA GLY A 196 21.54 -22.62 -7.84
C GLY A 196 20.00 -22.58 -7.94
N ILE A 197 19.32 -21.69 -7.21
CA ILE A 197 17.86 -21.57 -7.24
C ILE A 197 17.46 -20.40 -8.14
N SER A 198 16.62 -20.67 -9.15
CA SER A 198 16.12 -19.63 -10.05
C SER A 198 15.17 -18.67 -9.33
N VAL A 199 15.50 -17.37 -9.38
CA VAL A 199 14.71 -16.27 -8.83
C VAL A 199 14.27 -15.37 -9.99
N ASN A 200 12.96 -15.08 -10.07
CA ASN A 200 12.38 -14.21 -11.08
C ASN A 200 11.91 -12.91 -10.44
N ILE A 201 12.40 -11.78 -10.97
CA ILE A 201 12.19 -10.44 -10.41
C ILE A 201 11.43 -9.59 -11.43
N PHE A 202 10.33 -8.99 -10.97
CA PHE A 202 9.53 -8.02 -11.73
C PHE A 202 9.38 -6.71 -10.95
N GLY A 203 9.40 -5.58 -11.65
CA GLY A 203 9.16 -4.26 -11.06
C GLY A 203 10.08 -3.18 -11.60
N ASN A 204 10.10 -2.03 -10.93
CA ASN A 204 10.80 -0.83 -11.37
C ASN A 204 12.18 -0.68 -10.73
N LEU A 205 13.00 0.18 -11.32
CA LEU A 205 14.31 0.61 -10.82
C LEU A 205 15.40 -0.48 -10.84
N TRP A 206 15.18 -1.59 -11.54
CA TRP A 206 16.15 -2.68 -11.70
C TRP A 206 17.16 -2.44 -12.85
N GLU A 207 17.15 -1.28 -13.49
CA GLU A 207 17.79 -1.08 -14.81
C GLU A 207 19.29 -0.79 -14.77
N LYS A 208 19.83 -0.15 -13.74
CA LYS A 208 21.18 0.43 -13.80
C LYS A 208 22.23 -0.10 -12.82
N ASN A 209 21.83 -0.61 -11.66
CA ASN A 209 22.78 -0.91 -10.58
C ASN A 209 22.81 -2.38 -10.15
N TYR A 210 22.12 -3.24 -10.88
CA TYR A 210 21.94 -4.63 -10.50
C TYR A 210 22.36 -5.52 -11.65
N PRO A 211 23.63 -6.00 -11.67
CA PRO A 211 24.14 -6.83 -12.74
C PRO A 211 23.39 -8.17 -12.78
N PRO A 212 23.14 -8.72 -13.98
CA PRO A 212 22.63 -10.07 -14.12
C PRO A 212 23.67 -11.06 -13.57
N ILE A 213 23.18 -12.07 -12.89
CA ILE A 213 23.96 -13.24 -12.44
C ILE A 213 23.18 -14.50 -12.78
N ASP A 214 23.86 -15.64 -12.80
CA ASP A 214 23.19 -16.91 -13.03
C ASP A 214 22.05 -17.13 -12.04
N ASN A 215 20.95 -17.70 -12.50
CA ASN A 215 19.73 -17.97 -11.75
C ASN A 215 18.98 -16.72 -11.22
N LEU A 216 19.40 -15.49 -11.53
CA LEU A 216 18.69 -14.26 -11.16
C LEU A 216 18.12 -13.57 -12.41
N ASN A 217 16.84 -13.80 -12.67
CA ASN A 217 16.16 -13.33 -13.86
C ASN A 217 15.45 -12.00 -13.59
N ILE A 218 16.04 -10.88 -14.02
CA ILE A 218 15.45 -9.53 -13.84
C ILE A 218 14.69 -9.15 -15.12
N HIS A 219 13.36 -9.15 -15.07
CA HIS A 219 12.50 -8.94 -16.23
C HIS A 219 12.25 -7.47 -16.61
N ARG A 220 12.69 -6.50 -15.82
CA ARG A 220 12.59 -5.05 -16.07
C ARG A 220 11.21 -4.56 -16.51
N LYS A 221 10.15 -5.25 -16.12
CA LYS A 221 8.75 -4.91 -16.39
C LYS A 221 7.90 -5.03 -15.13
N GLU A 222 6.84 -4.23 -15.07
CA GLU A 222 5.84 -4.38 -14.02
C GLU A 222 4.86 -5.50 -14.41
N LEU A 223 4.45 -6.29 -13.42
CA LEU A 223 3.27 -7.14 -13.51
C LEU A 223 2.10 -6.40 -12.86
N ILE A 224 0.98 -6.28 -13.59
CA ILE A 224 -0.23 -5.61 -13.14
C ILE A 224 -1.48 -6.42 -13.50
N GLY A 225 -2.56 -6.27 -12.74
CA GLY A 225 -3.83 -6.92 -13.02
C GLY A 225 -3.71 -8.44 -13.10
N GLU A 226 -4.12 -9.03 -14.20
CA GLU A 226 -4.14 -10.49 -14.40
C GLU A 226 -2.74 -11.11 -14.35
N SER A 227 -1.75 -10.51 -15.01
CA SER A 227 -0.38 -11.03 -15.01
C SER A 227 0.25 -11.04 -13.60
N TYR A 228 -0.09 -10.03 -12.76
CA TYR A 228 0.31 -9.99 -11.35
C TYR A 228 -0.28 -11.17 -10.57
N ARG A 229 -1.59 -11.41 -10.72
CA ARG A 229 -2.26 -12.52 -10.03
C ARG A 229 -1.78 -13.88 -10.52
N LYS A 230 -1.67 -14.08 -11.85
CA LYS A 230 -1.16 -15.32 -12.44
C LYS A 230 0.23 -15.66 -11.93
N ALA A 231 1.14 -14.67 -11.89
CA ALA A 231 2.49 -14.88 -11.41
C ALA A 231 2.52 -15.32 -9.93
N ILE A 232 1.72 -14.71 -9.07
CA ILE A 232 1.64 -15.09 -7.65
C ILE A 232 0.98 -16.45 -7.48
N SER A 233 -0.13 -16.71 -8.18
CA SER A 233 -0.89 -17.96 -8.05
C SER A 233 -0.13 -19.18 -8.57
N SER A 234 0.74 -19.00 -9.59
CA SER A 234 1.45 -20.08 -10.28
C SER A 234 2.86 -20.32 -9.73
N SER A 235 3.49 -19.30 -9.14
CA SER A 235 4.84 -19.47 -8.57
C SER A 235 4.84 -20.36 -7.34
N LYS A 236 5.91 -21.14 -7.14
CA LYS A 236 6.06 -22.03 -5.98
C LYS A 236 6.22 -21.21 -4.69
N ILE A 237 7.04 -20.16 -4.72
CA ILE A 237 7.31 -19.25 -3.59
C ILE A 237 7.25 -17.81 -4.07
N THR A 238 6.63 -16.93 -3.30
CA THR A 238 6.63 -15.47 -3.53
C THR A 238 7.25 -14.75 -2.34
N LEU A 239 8.32 -13.98 -2.60
CA LEU A 239 9.03 -13.22 -1.58
C LEU A 239 8.31 -11.90 -1.26
N CYS A 240 8.28 -11.55 0.01
CA CYS A 240 7.69 -10.31 0.53
C CYS A 240 8.72 -9.55 1.37
N PHE A 241 9.50 -8.67 0.73
CA PHE A 241 10.43 -7.78 1.43
C PHE A 241 9.77 -6.48 1.87
N LEU A 242 10.20 -5.98 3.00
CA LEU A 242 9.79 -4.68 3.54
C LEU A 242 10.55 -3.52 2.87
N ARG A 243 10.01 -2.31 2.95
CA ARG A 243 10.71 -1.09 2.55
C ARG A 243 11.35 -0.43 3.76
N LYS A 244 12.65 -0.61 3.91
CA LYS A 244 13.42 -0.09 5.05
C LYS A 244 13.39 1.44 5.11
N ILE A 245 13.47 2.12 3.97
CA ILE A 245 13.38 3.59 3.90
C ILE A 245 12.06 4.14 4.46
N ASN A 246 11.01 3.33 4.47
CA ASN A 246 9.67 3.70 4.94
C ASN A 246 9.34 3.12 6.33
N ASP A 247 10.31 2.46 6.98
CA ASP A 247 10.16 1.72 8.24
C ASP A 247 8.95 0.78 8.21
N ASP A 248 8.81 0.00 7.13
CA ASP A 248 7.71 -0.93 6.96
C ASP A 248 7.85 -2.09 7.96
N LEU A 249 6.74 -2.44 8.61
CA LEU A 249 6.58 -3.65 9.41
C LEU A 249 5.62 -4.63 8.74
N GLN A 250 4.86 -4.17 7.78
CA GLN A 250 4.04 -4.89 6.82
C GLN A 250 3.93 -4.09 5.52
N THR A 251 3.67 -4.74 4.40
CA THR A 251 3.47 -4.09 3.10
C THR A 251 2.13 -4.48 2.48
N SER A 252 1.78 -3.88 1.35
CA SER A 252 0.61 -4.34 0.59
C SER A 252 0.76 -5.82 0.19
N ARG A 253 1.99 -6.28 -0.14
CA ARG A 253 2.29 -7.68 -0.51
C ARG A 253 1.97 -8.66 0.60
N THR A 254 2.08 -8.25 1.85
CA THR A 254 1.69 -9.05 3.02
C THR A 254 0.25 -9.56 2.92
N MET A 255 -0.64 -8.76 2.32
CA MET A 255 -2.05 -9.11 2.13
C MET A 255 -2.35 -9.61 0.72
N GLU A 256 -1.68 -9.04 -0.29
CA GLU A 256 -1.93 -9.35 -1.71
C GLU A 256 -1.47 -10.77 -2.08
N ILE A 257 -0.29 -11.20 -1.59
CA ILE A 257 0.26 -12.52 -1.90
C ILE A 257 -0.67 -13.64 -1.41
N PRO A 258 -1.05 -13.69 -0.11
CA PRO A 258 -1.99 -14.71 0.34
C PRO A 258 -3.38 -14.58 -0.32
N ALA A 259 -3.87 -13.36 -0.56
CA ALA A 259 -5.16 -13.15 -1.24
C ALA A 259 -5.17 -13.70 -2.68
N CYS A 260 -4.01 -13.70 -3.36
CA CYS A 260 -3.83 -14.38 -4.66
C CYS A 260 -3.45 -15.86 -4.52
N ARG A 261 -3.56 -16.43 -3.32
CA ARG A 261 -3.18 -17.82 -3.01
C ARG A 261 -1.71 -18.13 -3.33
N GLY A 262 -0.80 -17.16 -3.09
CA GLY A 262 0.65 -17.36 -3.17
C GLY A 262 1.22 -17.89 -1.85
N LEU A 263 2.28 -18.70 -1.90
CA LEU A 263 3.06 -19.07 -0.72
C LEU A 263 3.98 -17.90 -0.38
N MET A 264 3.68 -17.19 0.70
CA MET A 264 4.45 -16.03 1.14
C MET A 264 5.62 -16.42 2.02
N ILE A 265 6.84 -16.00 1.63
CA ILE A 265 8.01 -15.94 2.52
C ILE A 265 8.36 -14.47 2.71
N ALA A 266 8.31 -13.98 3.97
CA ALA A 266 8.45 -12.57 4.32
C ALA A 266 9.47 -12.34 5.43
N GLU A 267 10.02 -11.12 5.51
CA GLU A 267 10.84 -10.71 6.66
C GLU A 267 10.01 -10.81 7.95
N ARG A 268 10.60 -11.36 9.03
CA ARG A 268 9.90 -11.51 10.31
C ARG A 268 9.78 -10.15 11.01
N THR A 269 8.54 -9.79 11.37
CA THR A 269 8.21 -8.63 12.21
C THR A 269 7.12 -9.01 13.19
N TYR A 270 6.97 -8.25 14.26
CA TYR A 270 5.85 -8.47 15.18
C TYR A 270 4.48 -8.29 14.49
N GLU A 271 4.34 -7.35 13.54
CA GLU A 271 3.10 -7.18 12.77
C GLU A 271 2.82 -8.40 11.88
N HIS A 272 3.83 -8.97 11.22
CA HIS A 272 3.65 -10.18 10.43
C HIS A 272 3.22 -11.38 11.29
N LEU A 273 3.80 -11.53 12.49
CA LEU A 273 3.46 -12.60 13.44
C LEU A 273 2.03 -12.46 14.01
N GLU A 274 1.52 -11.23 14.17
CA GLU A 274 0.13 -10.99 14.54
C GLU A 274 -0.86 -11.29 13.40
N LEU A 275 -0.43 -11.05 12.15
CA LEU A 275 -1.27 -11.22 10.97
C LEU A 275 -1.41 -12.68 10.55
N PHE A 276 -0.31 -13.44 10.58
CA PHE A 276 -0.25 -14.82 10.12
C PHE A 276 0.54 -15.69 11.10
N LYS A 277 0.06 -16.92 11.32
CA LYS A 277 0.78 -17.92 12.12
C LYS A 277 1.97 -18.44 11.33
N GLU A 278 3.18 -18.25 11.88
CA GLU A 278 4.43 -18.72 11.27
C GLU A 278 4.40 -20.23 11.02
N ASP A 279 4.94 -20.64 9.87
CA ASP A 279 5.02 -22.01 9.35
C ASP A 279 3.67 -22.75 9.25
N LYS A 280 2.55 -22.01 9.39
CA LYS A 280 1.18 -22.52 9.23
C LYS A 280 0.35 -21.72 8.21
N GLU A 281 0.49 -20.40 8.19
CA GLU A 281 -0.26 -19.49 7.31
C GLU A 281 0.65 -18.63 6.43
N ALA A 282 1.90 -18.42 6.87
CA ALA A 282 2.98 -17.77 6.13
C ALA A 282 4.32 -18.24 6.68
N ILE A 283 5.41 -17.92 5.99
CA ILE A 283 6.77 -18.28 6.36
C ILE A 283 7.56 -17.00 6.59
N PHE A 284 8.33 -16.92 7.67
CA PHE A 284 9.11 -15.74 7.99
C PHE A 284 10.59 -16.06 8.14
N PHE A 285 11.44 -15.03 7.91
CA PHE A 285 12.89 -15.15 8.04
C PHE A 285 13.51 -13.86 8.61
N ASP A 286 14.66 -13.99 9.27
CA ASP A 286 15.46 -12.87 9.81
C ASP A 286 16.81 -12.70 9.10
N SER A 287 17.28 -13.69 8.37
CA SER A 287 18.57 -13.67 7.70
C SER A 287 18.52 -14.30 6.31
N ASN A 288 19.48 -13.96 5.44
CA ASN A 288 19.61 -14.57 4.12
C ASN A 288 19.84 -16.09 4.20
N LYS A 289 20.54 -16.56 5.23
CA LYS A 289 20.74 -17.99 5.46
C LYS A 289 19.40 -18.67 5.77
N GLU A 290 18.63 -18.16 6.72
CA GLU A 290 17.30 -18.71 7.05
C GLU A 290 16.36 -18.65 5.85
N LEU A 291 16.39 -17.54 5.09
CA LEU A 291 15.62 -17.40 3.85
C LEU A 291 15.96 -18.52 2.87
N LEU A 292 17.25 -18.77 2.61
CA LEU A 292 17.71 -19.85 1.73
C LEU A 292 17.26 -21.21 2.23
N ASP A 293 17.48 -21.50 3.52
CA ASP A 293 17.12 -22.79 4.12
C ASP A 293 15.61 -23.06 3.97
N LYS A 294 14.77 -22.05 4.23
CA LYS A 294 13.31 -22.13 4.05
C LYS A 294 12.92 -22.29 2.58
N VAL A 295 13.54 -21.56 1.66
CA VAL A 295 13.31 -21.71 0.22
C VAL A 295 13.60 -23.14 -0.23
N ILE A 296 14.77 -23.70 0.12
CA ILE A 296 15.14 -25.08 -0.20
C ILE A 296 14.15 -26.07 0.39
N TYR A 297 13.79 -25.89 1.67
CA TYR A 297 12.90 -26.78 2.38
C TYR A 297 11.52 -26.86 1.71
N TYR A 298 10.89 -25.70 1.40
CA TYR A 298 9.55 -25.68 0.83
C TYR A 298 9.51 -26.05 -0.65
N LEU A 299 10.59 -25.84 -1.41
CA LEU A 299 10.71 -26.38 -2.77
C LEU A 299 10.79 -27.92 -2.79
N LYS A 300 11.40 -28.52 -1.77
CA LYS A 300 11.49 -30.00 -1.60
C LYS A 300 10.22 -30.60 -0.98
N ASN A 301 9.36 -29.81 -0.36
CA ASN A 301 8.16 -30.28 0.35
C ASN A 301 6.88 -29.62 -0.21
N PRO A 302 6.52 -29.84 -1.49
CA PRO A 302 5.43 -29.13 -2.16
C PRO A 302 4.06 -29.35 -1.50
N ASN A 303 3.80 -30.51 -0.92
CA ASN A 303 2.54 -30.80 -0.21
C ASN A 303 2.39 -29.95 1.06
N LEU A 304 3.47 -29.71 1.79
CA LEU A 304 3.46 -28.81 2.95
C LEU A 304 3.32 -27.36 2.51
N ALA A 305 4.06 -26.95 1.47
CA ALA A 305 3.95 -25.65 0.85
C ALA A 305 2.51 -25.32 0.44
N GLU A 306 1.81 -26.27 -0.18
CA GLU A 306 0.41 -26.11 -0.59
C GLU A 306 -0.56 -26.00 0.60
N LYS A 307 -0.31 -26.74 1.70
CA LYS A 307 -1.10 -26.60 2.94
C LYS A 307 -0.97 -25.19 3.53
N ILE A 308 0.25 -24.66 3.62
CA ILE A 308 0.50 -23.30 4.15
C ILE A 308 -0.10 -22.24 3.23
N ARG A 309 0.07 -22.37 1.92
CA ARG A 309 -0.54 -21.49 0.90
C ARG A 309 -2.05 -21.39 1.07
N ASN A 310 -2.74 -22.53 1.21
CA ASN A 310 -4.19 -22.57 1.41
C ASN A 310 -4.61 -21.98 2.76
N ALA A 311 -3.88 -22.24 3.82
CA ALA A 311 -4.14 -21.67 5.14
C ALA A 311 -3.94 -20.14 5.14
N GLY A 312 -2.87 -19.64 4.51
CA GLY A 312 -2.61 -18.22 4.33
C GLY A 312 -3.71 -17.51 3.53
N TYR A 313 -4.17 -18.13 2.43
CA TYR A 313 -5.31 -17.65 1.66
C TYR A 313 -6.57 -17.54 2.53
N ASN A 314 -6.95 -18.63 3.22
CA ASN A 314 -8.11 -18.65 4.10
C ASN A 314 -8.02 -17.58 5.20
N ARG A 315 -6.83 -17.42 5.80
CA ARG A 315 -6.54 -16.36 6.78
C ARG A 315 -6.79 -14.98 6.18
N ALA A 316 -6.26 -14.69 5.00
CA ALA A 316 -6.38 -13.38 4.36
C ALA A 316 -7.84 -13.02 4.06
N ILE A 317 -8.64 -13.96 3.53
CA ILE A 317 -10.03 -13.67 3.13
C ILE A 317 -11.01 -13.63 4.31
N SER A 318 -10.76 -14.39 5.40
CA SER A 318 -11.68 -14.49 6.55
C SER A 318 -11.40 -13.51 7.68
N SER A 319 -10.19 -12.90 7.74
CA SER A 319 -9.75 -12.10 8.90
C SER A 319 -9.92 -10.58 8.72
N GLY A 320 -10.70 -10.16 7.74
CA GLY A 320 -11.00 -8.74 7.54
C GLY A 320 -9.86 -7.92 6.91
N TYR A 321 -8.93 -8.57 6.19
CA TYR A 321 -7.76 -7.90 5.58
C TYR A 321 -8.06 -7.24 4.22
N SER A 322 -9.31 -6.94 3.93
CA SER A 322 -9.70 -6.28 2.68
C SER A 322 -9.89 -4.78 2.83
N PHE A 323 -9.76 -4.03 1.74
CA PHE A 323 -10.12 -2.62 1.71
C PHE A 323 -11.59 -2.37 2.05
N ASP A 324 -12.49 -3.36 1.83
CA ASP A 324 -13.90 -3.23 2.22
C ASP A 324 -14.05 -3.14 3.75
N GLU A 325 -13.30 -3.94 4.51
CA GLU A 325 -13.32 -3.87 5.97
C GLU A 325 -12.64 -2.59 6.48
N MET A 326 -11.55 -2.17 5.84
CA MET A 326 -10.92 -0.87 6.12
C MET A 326 -11.91 0.29 5.88
N THR A 327 -12.64 0.28 4.76
CA THR A 327 -13.67 1.27 4.44
C THR A 327 -14.79 1.30 5.49
N LYS A 328 -15.25 0.13 5.96
CA LYS A 328 -16.25 0.05 7.05
C LYS A 328 -15.73 0.70 8.33
N THR A 329 -14.46 0.48 8.66
CA THR A 329 -13.83 1.10 9.85
C THR A 329 -13.77 2.62 9.72
N ILE A 330 -13.39 3.16 8.55
CA ILE A 330 -13.35 4.61 8.32
C ILE A 330 -14.76 5.21 8.36
N LEU A 331 -15.77 4.52 7.85
CA LEU A 331 -17.16 5.00 7.83
C LEU A 331 -17.80 5.04 9.22
N LYS A 332 -17.28 4.32 10.22
CA LYS A 332 -17.78 4.45 11.63
C LYS A 332 -17.60 5.85 12.20
N GLU A 333 -16.71 6.67 11.65
CA GLU A 333 -16.49 8.05 12.11
C GLU A 333 -17.65 9.00 11.79
N ILE A 334 -18.62 8.58 10.96
CA ILE A 334 -19.80 9.39 10.58
C ILE A 334 -21.12 8.73 10.96
N ASN A 335 -21.08 7.70 11.80
CA ASN A 335 -22.28 7.00 12.28
C ASN A 335 -22.69 7.52 13.66
#